data_2ef7807b975f80320cb201d18550c7be
#
_entry.id   2ef7807b975f80320cb201d18550c7be
#
_cell.length_a   1.000
_cell.length_b   1.000
_cell.length_c   1.000
_cell.angle_alpha   90.00
_cell.angle_beta   90.00
_cell.angle_gamma   90.00
#
_symmetry.space_group_name_H-M   'P 1'
#
loop_
_entity.id
_entity.type
_entity.pdbx_description
1 polymer ?
#
loop_
_entity_poly.entity_id
_entity_poly.type
_entity_poly.pdbx_seq_one_letter_code
_entity_poly.pdbx_strand_id
1 'polypeptide(L)'
;INHSEATSKTLQAVGFFNDKNSFIGNAAGYPSGQTPYGSLAESADVGVFVTGNYSWRNRYFTDATWRMTGSSQFGENNRYGHFWSGGLGWNIMNEPYMKKIKKHFDIFKLRGSIGYTGKVSFSPFQAITMYQYSNNYEYLYGIGAIPLTIGNVDLCWERTMNYNVGLDLSMFGNRLNLVVDAYIRNTTDLLLDKSKAPSTGVVTAKSNLGELQNKGLEIQLDGYIFRNSDLQWKIGT
;
A
#
# COMPACT_ATOMS: atom_id res chain seq x y z
N ILE A 1 10.89 12.77 -6.48
CA ILE A 1 10.61 12.08 -7.76
C ILE A 1 11.22 10.69 -7.64
N ASN A 2 10.43 9.69 -7.93
CA ASN A 2 10.86 8.31 -8.01
C ASN A 2 10.59 7.79 -9.42
N HIS A 3 11.58 7.11 -10.02
CA HIS A 3 11.45 6.42 -11.29
C HIS A 3 11.88 4.97 -11.09
N SER A 4 11.08 4.04 -11.53
CA SER A 4 11.35 2.60 -11.46
C SER A 4 11.18 1.97 -12.83
N GLU A 5 12.20 1.26 -13.26
CA GLU A 5 12.17 0.47 -14.49
C GLU A 5 12.53 -0.98 -14.15
N ALA A 6 11.76 -1.91 -14.63
CA ALA A 6 12.03 -3.33 -14.53
C ALA A 6 11.90 -3.98 -15.90
N THR A 7 13.00 -4.52 -16.41
CA THR A 7 13.05 -5.27 -17.67
C THR A 7 13.30 -6.74 -17.38
N SER A 8 12.42 -7.61 -17.84
CA SER A 8 12.61 -9.06 -17.81
C SER A 8 12.74 -9.59 -19.23
N LYS A 9 13.79 -10.40 -19.45
CA LYS A 9 14.01 -11.09 -20.72
C LYS A 9 14.22 -12.56 -20.42
N THR A 10 13.42 -13.41 -21.00
CA THR A 10 13.53 -14.86 -20.86
C THR A 10 13.91 -15.48 -22.19
N LEU A 11 15.02 -16.17 -22.18
CA LEU A 11 15.56 -16.90 -23.32
C LEU A 11 15.80 -18.34 -22.88
N GLN A 12 15.23 -19.28 -23.60
CA GLN A 12 15.51 -20.71 -23.41
C GLN A 12 16.18 -21.25 -24.67
N ALA A 13 17.30 -21.91 -24.48
CA ALA A 13 18.10 -22.44 -25.57
C ALA A 13 18.49 -23.89 -25.24
N VAL A 14 18.73 -24.69 -26.25
CA VAL A 14 19.09 -26.12 -26.14
C VAL A 14 20.32 -26.45 -26.97
N GLY A 15 20.95 -27.57 -26.67
CA GLY A 15 22.10 -28.07 -27.42
C GLY A 15 23.40 -27.35 -27.09
N PHE A 16 23.67 -27.08 -25.80
CA PHE A 16 24.97 -26.59 -25.36
C PHE A 16 26.00 -27.73 -25.43
N PHE A 17 27.16 -27.42 -26.02
CA PHE A 17 28.27 -28.40 -26.12
C PHE A 17 28.94 -28.72 -24.80
N ASN A 18 28.73 -27.85 -23.78
CA ASN A 18 29.37 -27.99 -22.48
C ASN A 18 28.48 -27.41 -21.39
N ASP A 19 28.25 -28.21 -20.33
CA ASP A 19 27.45 -27.79 -19.17
C ASP A 19 28.06 -26.61 -18.38
N LYS A 20 29.33 -26.32 -18.56
CA LYS A 20 30.03 -25.22 -17.92
C LYS A 20 29.90 -23.88 -18.68
N ASN A 21 29.38 -23.89 -19.89
CA ASN A 21 29.24 -22.70 -20.74
C ASN A 21 27.79 -22.51 -21.14
N SER A 22 27.07 -21.75 -20.32
CA SER A 22 25.65 -21.41 -20.51
C SER A 22 25.43 -20.13 -21.32
N PHE A 23 26.46 -19.63 -22.04
CA PHE A 23 26.28 -18.47 -22.88
C PHE A 23 25.35 -18.79 -24.06
N ILE A 24 24.22 -18.08 -24.17
CA ILE A 24 23.12 -18.38 -25.09
C ILE A 24 23.57 -18.39 -26.56
N GLY A 25 24.56 -17.57 -26.92
CA GLY A 25 25.14 -17.55 -28.27
C GLY A 25 25.84 -18.85 -28.69
N ASN A 26 26.10 -19.76 -27.74
CA ASN A 26 26.74 -21.07 -27.99
C ASN A 26 25.73 -22.22 -28.05
N ALA A 27 24.43 -21.93 -27.98
CA ALA A 27 23.39 -22.95 -28.09
C ALA A 27 23.16 -23.34 -29.57
N ALA A 28 22.85 -24.61 -29.79
CA ALA A 28 22.54 -25.14 -31.13
C ALA A 28 21.17 -24.67 -31.65
N GLY A 29 20.27 -24.27 -30.78
CA GLY A 29 18.95 -23.79 -31.18
C GLY A 29 18.02 -23.49 -30.01
N TYR A 30 16.77 -23.18 -30.31
CA TYR A 30 15.68 -23.01 -29.37
C TYR A 30 14.78 -24.24 -29.38
N PRO A 31 14.15 -24.58 -28.23
CA PRO A 31 13.15 -25.65 -28.19
C PRO A 31 12.03 -25.37 -29.19
N SER A 32 11.56 -26.41 -29.86
CA SER A 32 10.45 -26.30 -30.80
C SER A 32 9.19 -25.74 -30.10
N GLY A 33 8.58 -24.72 -30.67
CA GLY A 33 7.38 -24.07 -30.15
C GLY A 33 7.65 -23.05 -29.03
N GLN A 34 8.90 -22.80 -28.67
CA GLN A 34 9.26 -21.77 -27.70
C GLN A 34 9.94 -20.58 -28.40
N THR A 35 9.45 -19.41 -28.09
CA THR A 35 10.04 -18.14 -28.56
C THR A 35 10.57 -17.34 -27.38
N PRO A 36 11.68 -16.60 -27.56
CA PRO A 36 12.12 -15.64 -26.56
C PRO A 36 11.00 -14.66 -26.22
N TYR A 37 10.80 -14.40 -24.94
CA TYR A 37 9.84 -13.40 -24.50
C TYR A 37 10.47 -12.45 -23.47
N GLY A 38 9.87 -11.28 -23.33
CA GLY A 38 10.30 -10.31 -22.34
C GLY A 38 9.17 -9.38 -21.97
N SER A 39 9.31 -8.73 -20.84
CA SER A 39 8.42 -7.70 -20.36
C SER A 39 9.19 -6.48 -19.91
N LEU A 40 8.60 -5.32 -20.14
CA LEU A 40 9.05 -4.04 -19.63
C LEU A 40 7.98 -3.51 -18.68
N ALA A 41 8.38 -3.12 -17.48
CA ALA A 41 7.52 -2.42 -16.54
C ALA A 41 8.23 -1.13 -16.14
N GLU A 42 7.56 -0.02 -16.36
CA GLU A 42 8.07 1.31 -16.05
C GLU A 42 7.03 2.11 -15.31
N SER A 43 7.43 2.77 -14.23
CA SER A 43 6.58 3.67 -13.48
C SER A 43 7.37 4.87 -12.98
N ALA A 44 6.70 6.01 -12.91
CA ALA A 44 7.24 7.24 -12.38
C ALA A 44 6.24 7.87 -11.42
N ASP A 45 6.72 8.26 -10.25
CA ASP A 45 5.93 8.90 -9.21
C ASP A 45 6.55 10.23 -8.81
N VAL A 46 5.70 11.22 -8.55
CA VAL A 46 6.07 12.51 -8.00
C VAL A 46 5.19 12.82 -6.81
N GLY A 47 5.78 13.34 -5.74
CA GLY A 47 5.01 13.72 -4.56
C GLY A 47 5.55 14.98 -3.90
N VAL A 48 4.63 15.78 -3.39
CA VAL A 48 4.90 16.93 -2.53
C VAL A 48 4.07 16.75 -1.27
N PHE A 49 4.66 17.04 -0.12
CA PHE A 49 3.96 16.96 1.15
C PHE A 49 4.33 18.10 2.08
N VAL A 50 3.39 18.44 2.95
CA VAL A 50 3.57 19.40 4.04
C VAL A 50 3.06 18.76 5.32
N THR A 51 3.84 18.86 6.38
CA THR A 51 3.50 18.36 7.72
C THR A 51 3.66 19.45 8.74
N GLY A 52 2.68 19.61 9.60
CA GLY A 52 2.70 20.50 10.74
C GLY A 52 2.43 19.73 12.04
N ASN A 53 3.23 19.98 13.07
CA ASN A 53 3.06 19.41 14.40
C ASN A 53 3.05 20.56 15.42
N TYR A 54 2.10 20.52 16.32
CA TYR A 54 2.00 21.52 17.38
C TYR A 54 1.77 20.85 18.73
N SER A 55 2.49 21.30 19.74
CA SER A 55 2.36 20.83 21.11
C SER A 55 2.25 22.02 22.06
N TRP A 56 1.20 22.02 22.88
CA TRP A 56 0.97 23.07 23.85
C TRP A 56 1.06 22.52 25.28
N ARG A 57 2.05 23.01 26.03
CA ARG A 57 2.29 22.69 27.44
C ARG A 57 2.40 21.18 27.72
N ASN A 58 2.80 20.36 26.75
CA ASN A 58 2.79 18.90 26.83
C ASN A 58 1.42 18.30 27.23
N ARG A 59 0.32 19.02 26.97
CA ARG A 59 -1.06 18.57 27.23
C ARG A 59 -1.77 18.24 25.97
N TYR A 60 -1.74 19.16 25.01
CA TYR A 60 -2.43 19.03 23.75
C TYR A 60 -1.42 18.90 22.63
N PHE A 61 -1.66 17.93 21.80
CA PHE A 61 -0.85 17.63 20.62
C PHE A 61 -1.76 17.65 19.41
N THR A 62 -1.33 18.23 18.34
CA THR A 62 -2.00 18.16 17.06
C THR A 62 -0.97 17.97 15.96
N ASP A 63 -1.33 17.15 15.00
CA ASP A 63 -0.58 16.95 13.77
C ASP A 63 -1.52 17.07 12.58
N ALA A 64 -0.99 17.59 11.50
CA ALA A 64 -1.68 17.66 10.22
C ALA A 64 -0.67 17.42 9.11
N THR A 65 -1.04 16.58 8.16
CA THR A 65 -0.25 16.30 6.97
C THR A 65 -1.13 16.42 5.74
N TRP A 66 -0.61 17.05 4.73
CA TRP A 66 -1.19 17.06 3.40
C TRP A 66 -0.15 16.58 2.39
N ARG A 67 -0.56 15.74 1.45
CA ARG A 67 0.28 15.20 0.40
C ARG A 67 -0.45 15.19 -0.93
N MET A 68 0.19 15.68 -1.96
CA MET A 68 -0.19 15.44 -3.35
C MET A 68 0.78 14.44 -3.95
N THR A 69 0.26 13.40 -4.58
CA THR A 69 1.07 12.38 -5.28
C THR A 69 0.53 12.19 -6.68
N GLY A 70 1.42 12.22 -7.67
CA GLY A 70 1.12 11.85 -9.05
C GLY A 70 1.82 10.54 -9.40
N SER A 71 1.16 9.68 -10.17
CA SER A 71 1.75 8.43 -10.67
C SER A 71 1.40 8.21 -12.14
N SER A 72 2.40 7.75 -12.89
CA SER A 72 2.23 7.40 -14.31
C SER A 72 1.39 6.15 -14.56
N GLN A 73 1.11 5.38 -13.50
CA GLN A 73 0.33 4.14 -13.59
C GLN A 73 -1.16 4.41 -13.82
N PHE A 74 -1.65 5.58 -13.42
CA PHE A 74 -3.05 5.96 -13.57
C PHE A 74 -3.40 6.51 -14.94
N GLY A 75 -4.68 6.47 -15.25
CA GLY A 75 -5.22 7.12 -16.43
C GLY A 75 -4.98 8.63 -16.43
N GLU A 76 -5.03 9.24 -17.59
CA GLU A 76 -4.71 10.66 -17.77
C GLU A 76 -5.53 11.58 -16.87
N ASN A 77 -6.79 11.22 -16.62
CA ASN A 77 -7.72 12.02 -15.84
C ASN A 77 -7.47 11.97 -14.32
N ASN A 78 -6.78 10.93 -13.81
CA ASN A 78 -6.69 10.66 -12.37
C ASN A 78 -5.24 10.44 -11.87
N ARG A 79 -4.26 10.99 -12.57
CA ARG A 79 -2.84 10.83 -12.22
C ARG A 79 -2.48 11.39 -10.85
N TYR A 80 -3.16 12.46 -10.42
CA TYR A 80 -2.84 13.14 -9.17
C TYR A 80 -3.88 12.84 -8.10
N GLY A 81 -3.40 12.42 -6.92
CA GLY A 81 -4.20 12.22 -5.74
C GLY A 81 -3.82 13.20 -4.63
N HIS A 82 -4.82 13.72 -3.92
CA HIS A 82 -4.64 14.55 -2.74
C HIS A 82 -5.00 13.74 -1.49
N PHE A 83 -4.06 13.62 -0.59
CA PHE A 83 -4.20 12.85 0.64
C PHE A 83 -3.90 13.74 1.82
N TRP A 84 -4.56 13.47 2.92
CA TRP A 84 -4.39 14.27 4.13
C TRP A 84 -4.66 13.44 5.37
N SER A 85 -4.06 13.84 6.48
CA SER A 85 -4.37 13.29 7.80
C SER A 85 -4.27 14.36 8.85
N GLY A 86 -5.03 14.19 9.93
CA GLY A 86 -4.96 15.02 11.11
C GLY A 86 -5.14 14.18 12.35
N GLY A 87 -4.38 14.51 13.39
CA GLY A 87 -4.42 13.86 14.68
C GLY A 87 -4.52 14.87 15.82
N LEU A 88 -5.21 14.44 16.86
CA LEU A 88 -5.33 15.17 18.13
C LEU A 88 -4.94 14.23 19.26
N GLY A 89 -4.14 14.72 20.20
CA GLY A 89 -3.75 14.02 21.40
C GLY A 89 -3.95 14.91 22.63
N TRP A 90 -4.55 14.36 23.66
CA TRP A 90 -4.72 15.03 24.93
C TRP A 90 -4.08 14.20 26.06
N ASN A 91 -3.02 14.74 26.65
CA ASN A 91 -2.37 14.14 27.82
C ASN A 91 -3.06 14.65 29.09
N ILE A 92 -4.06 13.93 29.54
CA ILE A 92 -4.92 14.28 30.67
C ILE A 92 -4.08 14.33 31.96
N MET A 93 -3.02 13.49 32.09
CA MET A 93 -2.19 13.50 33.28
C MET A 93 -1.44 14.81 33.54
N ASN A 94 -1.26 15.63 32.51
CA ASN A 94 -0.59 16.92 32.65
C ASN A 94 -1.55 18.06 33.00
N GLU A 95 -2.84 17.76 33.20
CA GLU A 95 -3.82 18.74 33.64
C GLU A 95 -3.64 19.06 35.15
N PRO A 96 -3.88 20.33 35.55
CA PRO A 96 -3.67 20.74 36.96
C PRO A 96 -4.54 19.99 37.97
N TYR A 97 -5.76 19.61 37.56
CA TYR A 97 -6.71 18.91 38.45
C TYR A 97 -6.36 17.42 38.65
N MET A 98 -5.48 16.86 37.80
CA MET A 98 -5.06 15.45 37.88
C MET A 98 -3.92 15.22 38.89
N LYS A 99 -3.38 16.26 39.51
CA LYS A 99 -2.28 16.16 40.47
C LYS A 99 -2.51 15.15 41.59
N LYS A 100 -3.74 14.99 42.07
CA LYS A 100 -4.10 14.03 43.13
C LYS A 100 -4.03 12.58 42.67
N ILE A 101 -4.22 12.31 41.39
CA ILE A 101 -4.30 10.97 40.79
C ILE A 101 -2.94 10.52 40.23
N LYS A 102 -1.99 11.43 40.05
CA LYS A 102 -0.60 11.14 39.62
C LYS A 102 0.13 10.07 40.42
N LYS A 103 -0.33 9.78 41.62
CA LYS A 103 0.25 8.71 42.45
C LYS A 103 0.00 7.30 41.90
N HIS A 104 -1.07 7.13 41.11
CA HIS A 104 -1.50 5.83 40.61
C HIS A 104 -1.38 5.70 39.10
N PHE A 105 -1.47 6.82 38.37
CA PHE A 105 -1.42 6.87 36.91
C PHE A 105 -0.16 7.62 36.44
N ASP A 106 0.62 7.00 35.60
CA ASP A 106 1.80 7.58 34.96
C ASP A 106 1.46 8.24 33.65
N ILE A 107 0.61 7.58 32.85
CA ILE A 107 0.11 8.06 31.56
C ILE A 107 -1.40 7.91 31.54
N PHE A 108 -2.07 8.96 31.12
CA PHE A 108 -3.47 8.93 30.71
C PHE A 108 -3.62 9.86 29.50
N LYS A 109 -3.59 9.27 28.31
CA LYS A 109 -3.60 10.00 27.05
C LYS A 109 -4.75 9.51 26.19
N LEU A 110 -5.57 10.45 25.73
CA LEU A 110 -6.60 10.23 24.71
C LEU A 110 -6.03 10.72 23.39
N ARG A 111 -6.26 9.96 22.31
CA ARG A 111 -5.87 10.31 20.96
C ARG A 111 -6.98 10.03 19.97
N GLY A 112 -7.05 10.86 18.95
CA GLY A 112 -7.97 10.66 17.84
C GLY A 112 -7.29 11.07 16.55
N SER A 113 -7.53 10.34 15.49
CA SER A 113 -7.01 10.70 14.18
C SER A 113 -8.03 10.39 13.08
N ILE A 114 -7.94 11.19 12.04
CA ILE A 114 -8.68 11.02 10.80
C ILE A 114 -7.70 11.18 9.65
N GLY A 115 -7.80 10.31 8.64
CA GLY A 115 -6.90 10.38 7.50
C GLY A 115 -7.51 9.82 6.24
N TYR A 116 -7.21 10.48 5.14
CA TYR A 116 -7.59 10.10 3.80
C TYR A 116 -6.33 9.71 3.04
N THR A 117 -6.18 8.43 2.72
CA THR A 117 -4.99 7.85 2.10
C THR A 117 -5.32 7.20 0.77
N GLY A 118 -4.35 7.18 -0.13
CA GLY A 118 -4.46 6.50 -1.41
C GLY A 118 -3.43 5.40 -1.58
N LYS A 119 -3.80 4.38 -2.32
CA LYS A 119 -2.94 3.25 -2.66
C LYS A 119 -3.00 2.96 -4.15
N VAL A 120 -1.86 2.55 -4.70
CA VAL A 120 -1.75 1.90 -6.02
C VAL A 120 -1.69 0.40 -5.78
N SER A 121 -2.58 -0.37 -6.38
CA SER A 121 -2.66 -1.82 -6.18
C SER A 121 -2.58 -2.61 -7.50
N PHE A 122 -2.04 -2.00 -8.55
CA PHE A 122 -1.95 -2.62 -9.87
C PHE A 122 -0.59 -2.38 -10.54
N SER A 123 -0.31 -3.23 -11.53
CA SER A 123 0.92 -3.16 -12.32
C SER A 123 0.91 -1.97 -13.28
N PRO A 124 2.06 -1.46 -13.72
CA PRO A 124 2.17 -0.47 -14.76
C PRO A 124 1.39 -0.86 -16.02
N PHE A 125 1.02 0.14 -16.81
CA PHE A 125 0.33 0.02 -18.11
C PHE A 125 -1.12 -0.50 -18.09
N GLN A 126 -1.74 -0.69 -16.93
CA GLN A 126 -3.15 -1.12 -16.83
C GLN A 126 -4.16 -0.04 -17.30
N ALA A 127 -3.74 1.22 -17.30
CA ALA A 127 -4.55 2.34 -17.77
C ALA A 127 -4.56 2.48 -19.30
N ILE A 128 -3.67 1.79 -20.02
CA ILE A 128 -3.52 1.87 -21.48
C ILE A 128 -3.88 0.55 -22.15
N THR A 129 -4.40 0.65 -23.37
CA THR A 129 -4.65 -0.54 -24.20
C THR A 129 -3.33 -1.06 -24.75
N MET A 130 -3.05 -2.33 -24.55
CA MET A 130 -1.87 -3.01 -25.07
C MET A 130 -2.24 -4.10 -26.04
N TYR A 131 -1.40 -4.29 -27.04
CA TYR A 131 -1.52 -5.36 -28.03
C TYR A 131 -0.28 -6.24 -27.95
N GLN A 132 -0.48 -7.52 -28.22
CA GLN A 132 0.60 -8.50 -28.36
C GLN A 132 0.60 -9.02 -29.81
N TYR A 133 1.78 -9.00 -30.41
CA TYR A 133 1.98 -9.71 -31.67
C TYR A 133 2.00 -11.21 -31.41
N SER A 134 1.31 -11.96 -32.26
CA SER A 134 1.24 -13.42 -32.14
C SER A 134 1.76 -14.08 -33.40
N ASN A 135 2.86 -14.79 -33.27
CA ASN A 135 3.43 -15.55 -34.39
C ASN A 135 2.55 -16.73 -34.84
N ASN A 136 1.55 -17.10 -34.05
CA ASN A 136 0.61 -18.17 -34.35
C ASN A 136 -0.61 -17.70 -35.19
N TYR A 137 -0.77 -16.39 -35.34
CA TYR A 137 -1.86 -15.79 -36.12
C TYR A 137 -1.25 -14.97 -37.24
N GLU A 138 -1.02 -15.63 -38.35
CA GLU A 138 -0.63 -14.95 -39.60
C GLU A 138 -1.86 -14.43 -40.33
N TYR A 139 -1.75 -13.20 -40.75
CA TYR A 139 -2.72 -12.52 -41.57
C TYR A 139 -2.13 -12.34 -42.97
N LEU A 140 -2.97 -12.16 -43.99
CA LEU A 140 -2.54 -12.07 -45.41
C LEU A 140 -1.38 -11.08 -45.65
N TYR A 141 -1.24 -10.08 -44.78
CA TYR A 141 -0.23 -9.03 -44.92
C TYR A 141 0.81 -9.02 -43.79
N GLY A 142 0.87 -10.04 -42.93
CA GLY A 142 1.87 -10.12 -41.87
C GLY A 142 1.37 -10.76 -40.56
N ILE A 143 2.14 -10.52 -39.51
CA ILE A 143 1.86 -11.07 -38.17
C ILE A 143 0.66 -10.36 -37.54
N GLY A 144 -0.29 -11.12 -37.06
CA GLY A 144 -1.45 -10.62 -36.34
C GLY A 144 -1.12 -10.04 -34.96
N ALA A 145 -1.87 -9.02 -34.56
CA ALA A 145 -1.83 -8.48 -33.19
C ALA A 145 -3.18 -8.71 -32.50
N ILE A 146 -3.12 -9.20 -31.27
CA ILE A 146 -4.30 -9.41 -30.44
C ILE A 146 -4.27 -8.45 -29.24
N PRO A 147 -5.42 -7.95 -28.76
CA PRO A 147 -5.46 -7.14 -27.56
C PRO A 147 -5.06 -7.98 -26.35
N LEU A 148 -4.08 -7.50 -25.59
CA LEU A 148 -3.63 -8.09 -24.34
C LEU A 148 -4.43 -7.54 -23.16
N THR A 149 -4.62 -6.22 -23.15
CA THR A 149 -5.47 -5.53 -22.17
C THR A 149 -6.22 -4.39 -22.85
N ILE A 150 -7.41 -4.09 -22.33
CA ILE A 150 -8.12 -2.84 -22.66
C ILE A 150 -7.89 -1.86 -21.52
N GLY A 151 -7.26 -0.75 -21.84
CA GLY A 151 -6.97 0.32 -20.89
C GLY A 151 -8.23 1.01 -20.38
N ASN A 152 -8.12 1.56 -19.20
CA ASN A 152 -9.14 2.39 -18.59
C ASN A 152 -8.54 3.76 -18.23
N VAL A 153 -8.88 4.79 -18.97
CA VAL A 153 -8.38 6.15 -18.78
C VAL A 153 -8.92 6.80 -17.48
N ASP A 154 -10.00 6.27 -16.93
CA ASP A 154 -10.63 6.73 -15.70
C ASP A 154 -10.13 5.97 -14.46
N LEU A 155 -9.13 5.12 -14.64
CA LEU A 155 -8.53 4.39 -13.53
C LEU A 155 -7.99 5.37 -12.48
N CYS A 156 -8.45 5.21 -11.24
CA CYS A 156 -8.13 6.12 -10.15
C CYS A 156 -7.55 5.39 -8.92
N TRP A 157 -7.07 6.17 -7.97
CA TRP A 157 -6.51 5.69 -6.71
C TRP A 157 -7.57 4.94 -5.89
N GLU A 158 -7.19 3.82 -5.30
CA GLU A 158 -7.94 3.24 -4.20
C GLU A 158 -7.83 4.19 -3.00
N ARG A 159 -8.96 4.61 -2.45
CA ARG A 159 -9.03 5.64 -1.42
C ARG A 159 -9.52 5.04 -0.11
N THR A 160 -8.80 5.29 0.96
CA THR A 160 -9.17 4.80 2.29
C THR A 160 -9.33 5.97 3.25
N MET A 161 -10.53 6.11 3.80
CA MET A 161 -10.82 6.99 4.91
C MET A 161 -10.65 6.23 6.22
N ASN A 162 -9.73 6.69 7.05
CA ASN A 162 -9.41 6.08 8.34
C ASN A 162 -9.88 6.97 9.47
N TYR A 163 -10.58 6.39 10.43
CA TYR A 163 -10.93 7.01 11.71
C TYR A 163 -10.36 6.15 12.82
N ASN A 164 -9.65 6.75 13.75
CA ASN A 164 -9.10 6.05 14.90
C ASN A 164 -9.31 6.88 16.15
N VAL A 165 -9.70 6.23 17.24
CA VAL A 165 -9.73 6.79 18.60
C VAL A 165 -8.99 5.82 19.51
N GLY A 166 -8.01 6.33 20.24
CA GLY A 166 -7.15 5.54 21.12
C GLY A 166 -7.05 6.10 22.51
N LEU A 167 -6.87 5.20 23.47
CA LEU A 167 -6.65 5.48 24.88
C LEU A 167 -5.38 4.77 25.34
N ASP A 168 -4.42 5.53 25.86
CA ASP A 168 -3.20 5.01 26.43
C ASP A 168 -3.21 5.26 27.95
N LEU A 169 -3.16 4.19 28.73
CA LEU A 169 -3.09 4.22 30.19
C LEU A 169 -1.83 3.51 30.66
N SER A 170 -1.12 4.14 31.57
CA SER A 170 -0.02 3.51 32.30
C SER A 170 -0.16 3.79 33.79
N MET A 171 0.03 2.77 34.60
CA MET A 171 -0.22 2.81 36.05
C MET A 171 0.92 2.16 36.85
N PHE A 172 1.03 2.55 38.13
CA PHE A 172 1.92 1.95 39.12
C PHE A 172 3.40 1.99 38.74
N GLY A 173 3.88 3.15 38.24
CA GLY A 173 5.26 3.31 37.80
C GLY A 173 5.54 2.53 36.53
N ASN A 174 4.63 2.59 35.57
CA ASN A 174 4.66 1.85 34.28
C ASN A 174 4.69 0.31 34.45
N ARG A 175 4.12 -0.20 35.55
CA ARG A 175 4.01 -1.65 35.76
C ARG A 175 2.84 -2.25 34.98
N LEU A 176 1.77 -1.50 34.80
CA LEU A 176 0.61 -1.92 34.05
C LEU A 176 0.35 -0.91 32.92
N ASN A 177 0.32 -1.39 31.69
CA ASN A 177 0.06 -0.56 30.51
C ASN A 177 -1.14 -1.14 29.76
N LEU A 178 -2.11 -0.29 29.47
CA LEU A 178 -3.29 -0.60 28.70
C LEU A 178 -3.37 0.36 27.53
N VAL A 179 -3.47 -0.19 26.32
CA VAL A 179 -3.76 0.55 25.10
C VAL A 179 -5.06 0.01 24.51
N VAL A 180 -5.96 0.91 24.21
CA VAL A 180 -7.25 0.57 23.56
C VAL A 180 -7.38 1.43 22.32
N ASP A 181 -7.60 0.80 21.18
CA ASP A 181 -7.83 1.44 19.90
C ASP A 181 -9.13 0.99 19.28
N ALA A 182 -9.97 1.94 18.89
CA ALA A 182 -11.14 1.69 18.07
C ALA A 182 -10.97 2.36 16.72
N TYR A 183 -11.19 1.61 15.65
CA TYR A 183 -10.98 2.13 14.30
C TYR A 183 -12.10 1.74 13.34
N ILE A 184 -12.28 2.59 12.33
CA ILE A 184 -13.10 2.34 11.16
C ILE A 184 -12.29 2.75 9.93
N ARG A 185 -12.18 1.85 8.95
CA ARG A 185 -11.53 2.07 7.66
C ARG A 185 -12.53 1.81 6.55
N ASN A 186 -12.82 2.82 5.77
CA ASN A 186 -13.68 2.72 4.60
C ASN A 186 -12.82 2.90 3.36
N THR A 187 -12.64 1.84 2.60
CA THR A 187 -11.93 1.88 1.31
C THR A 187 -12.94 1.88 0.18
N THR A 188 -12.81 2.85 -0.69
CA THR A 188 -13.62 3.01 -1.90
C THR A 188 -12.75 2.91 -3.14
N ASP A 189 -13.39 2.74 -4.29
CA ASP A 189 -12.70 2.64 -5.58
C ASP A 189 -11.69 1.48 -5.64
N LEU A 190 -11.99 0.38 -4.96
CA LEU A 190 -11.18 -0.84 -5.04
C LEU A 190 -11.05 -1.29 -6.49
N LEU A 191 -9.83 -1.60 -6.88
CA LEU A 191 -9.53 -2.05 -8.22
C LEU A 191 -9.84 -3.52 -8.39
N LEU A 192 -10.86 -3.82 -9.19
CA LEU A 192 -11.32 -5.17 -9.45
C LEU A 192 -11.27 -5.49 -10.95
N ASP A 193 -11.20 -6.79 -11.25
CA ASP A 193 -11.36 -7.28 -12.61
C ASP A 193 -12.85 -7.31 -12.97
N LYS A 194 -13.25 -6.46 -13.92
CA LYS A 194 -14.59 -6.46 -14.49
C LYS A 194 -14.62 -7.37 -15.71
N SER A 195 -15.51 -8.36 -15.71
CA SER A 195 -15.72 -9.23 -16.87
C SER A 195 -16.19 -8.43 -18.09
N LYS A 196 -15.65 -8.75 -19.23
CA LYS A 196 -15.98 -8.17 -20.52
C LYS A 196 -16.58 -9.23 -21.43
N ALA A 197 -17.40 -8.80 -22.40
CA ALA A 197 -17.91 -9.71 -23.41
C ALA A 197 -16.73 -10.26 -24.25
N PRO A 198 -16.68 -11.55 -24.55
CA PRO A 198 -15.60 -12.15 -25.36
C PRO A 198 -15.40 -11.46 -26.73
N SER A 199 -16.44 -10.86 -27.28
CA SER A 199 -16.38 -10.08 -28.51
C SER A 199 -15.46 -8.85 -28.45
N THR A 200 -15.04 -8.41 -27.23
CA THR A 200 -14.08 -7.32 -27.07
C THR A 200 -12.62 -7.76 -27.24
N GLY A 201 -12.37 -9.07 -27.35
CA GLY A 201 -11.04 -9.66 -27.47
C GLY A 201 -10.31 -9.86 -26.13
N VAL A 202 -10.88 -9.41 -25.00
CA VAL A 202 -10.35 -9.61 -23.66
C VAL A 202 -11.44 -10.12 -22.72
N VAL A 203 -11.05 -10.92 -21.74
CA VAL A 203 -12.00 -11.53 -20.78
C VAL A 203 -12.29 -10.59 -19.62
N THR A 204 -11.29 -9.79 -19.21
CA THR A 204 -11.40 -8.87 -18.06
C THR A 204 -10.73 -7.54 -18.39
N ALA A 205 -11.19 -6.48 -17.71
CA ALA A 205 -10.54 -5.18 -17.69
C ALA A 205 -10.57 -4.61 -16.27
N LYS A 206 -9.55 -3.88 -15.88
CA LYS A 206 -9.47 -3.23 -14.57
C LYS A 206 -10.46 -2.07 -14.46
N SER A 207 -11.15 -2.00 -13.32
CA SER A 207 -12.11 -0.94 -13.04
C SER A 207 -12.21 -0.70 -11.53
N ASN A 208 -12.43 0.53 -11.13
CA ASN A 208 -12.66 0.92 -9.74
C ASN A 208 -14.15 0.70 -9.40
N LEU A 209 -14.49 -0.41 -8.76
CA LEU A 209 -15.88 -0.85 -8.57
C LEU A 209 -16.21 -1.30 -7.16
N GLY A 210 -15.24 -1.46 -6.29
CA GLY A 210 -15.45 -2.08 -4.97
C GLY A 210 -15.44 -1.08 -3.83
N GLU A 211 -16.13 -1.45 -2.76
CA GLU A 211 -16.04 -0.80 -1.47
C GLU A 211 -15.79 -1.84 -0.37
N LEU A 212 -14.97 -1.49 0.61
CA LEU A 212 -14.65 -2.33 1.75
C LEU A 212 -14.70 -1.51 3.03
N GLN A 213 -15.43 -1.98 4.02
CA GLN A 213 -15.38 -1.44 5.38
C GLN A 213 -14.72 -2.43 6.32
N ASN A 214 -13.73 -1.97 7.06
CA ASN A 214 -13.11 -2.69 8.17
C ASN A 214 -13.25 -1.85 9.43
N LYS A 215 -13.76 -2.45 10.50
CA LYS A 215 -13.89 -1.82 11.82
C LYS A 215 -13.48 -2.80 12.90
N GLY A 216 -12.83 -2.31 13.94
CA GLY A 216 -12.36 -3.15 15.01
C GLY A 216 -12.08 -2.39 16.29
N LEU A 217 -11.93 -3.17 17.35
CA LEU A 217 -11.46 -2.77 18.66
C LEU A 217 -10.22 -3.60 18.97
N GLU A 218 -9.11 -2.94 19.25
CA GLU A 218 -7.86 -3.56 19.64
C GLU A 218 -7.56 -3.19 21.09
N ILE A 219 -7.23 -4.18 21.90
CA ILE A 219 -6.90 -3.99 23.31
C ILE A 219 -5.57 -4.69 23.54
N GLN A 220 -4.59 -3.92 24.00
CA GLN A 220 -3.29 -4.42 24.42
C GLN A 220 -3.13 -4.17 25.90
N LEU A 221 -2.82 -5.22 26.66
CA LEU A 221 -2.56 -5.17 28.09
C LEU A 221 -1.19 -5.76 28.38
N ASP A 222 -0.31 -4.94 28.94
CA ASP A 222 1.03 -5.35 29.35
C ASP A 222 1.21 -5.14 30.86
N GLY A 223 1.74 -6.13 31.56
CA GLY A 223 1.98 -6.03 32.99
C GLY A 223 3.33 -6.64 33.44
N TYR A 224 4.00 -6.00 34.39
CA TYR A 224 5.14 -6.57 35.06
C TYR A 224 4.71 -7.27 36.34
N ILE A 225 4.86 -8.60 36.40
CA ILE A 225 4.64 -9.39 37.64
C ILE A 225 5.75 -9.12 38.60
N PHE A 226 6.99 -9.18 38.13
CA PHE A 226 8.19 -8.82 38.89
C PHE A 226 8.98 -7.77 38.12
N ARG A 227 9.42 -6.74 38.86
CA ARG A 227 10.29 -5.69 38.33
C ARG A 227 11.26 -5.25 39.42
N ASN A 228 12.34 -5.99 39.54
CA ASN A 228 13.48 -5.70 40.41
C ASN A 228 14.74 -5.46 39.58
N SER A 229 15.86 -5.07 40.21
CA SER A 229 17.16 -4.89 39.54
C SER A 229 17.64 -6.14 38.82
N ASP A 230 17.36 -7.33 39.38
CA ASP A 230 17.94 -8.60 38.94
C ASP A 230 16.96 -9.46 38.14
N LEU A 231 15.65 -9.22 38.32
CA LEU A 231 14.61 -9.99 37.62
C LEU A 231 13.49 -9.08 37.13
N GLN A 232 13.21 -9.21 35.85
CA GLN A 232 12.05 -8.55 35.23
C GLN A 232 11.21 -9.61 34.49
N TRP A 233 9.97 -9.76 34.92
CA TRP A 233 9.01 -10.65 34.26
C TRP A 233 7.80 -9.85 33.78
N LYS A 234 7.67 -9.70 32.44
CA LYS A 234 6.58 -9.02 31.76
C LYS A 234 5.65 -10.04 31.14
N ILE A 235 4.34 -9.85 31.28
CA ILE A 235 3.30 -10.56 30.55
C ILE A 235 2.52 -9.52 29.76
N GLY A 236 2.15 -9.86 28.51
CA GLY A 236 1.35 -9.02 27.67
C GLY A 236 0.59 -9.83 26.61
N THR A 237 -0.47 -9.22 26.05
CA THR A 237 -1.27 -9.77 24.93
C THR A 237 -1.06 -8.94 23.69
#